data_26a86037127d9cade2ee363c98006686
#
_entry.id   26a86037127d9cade2ee363c98006686
#
_cell.length_a   1.000
_cell.length_b   1.000
_cell.length_c   1.000
_cell.angle_alpha   90.00
_cell.angle_beta   90.00
_cell.angle_gamma   90.00
#
_symmetry.space_group_name_H-M   'P 1'
#
loop_
_entity.id
_entity.type
_entity.pdbx_description
1 polymer ?
#
loop_
_entity_poly.entity_id
_entity_poly.type
_entity_poly.pdbx_seq_one_letter_code
_entity_poly.pdbx_strand_id
1 'polypeptide(L)'
;MKALTTSRQVSRPDISVIIPTRNRAASLEITLECLASANRDGLQVEIIVVNNAGQDNTEDVVRSFSERIPVRYLYESTLGNFGKSHALNRALDGGKLGEIVAVLDDDMSPHYDWFQGVSAIAKRWPSKDLFTGYTYIIWPCDAVPAWAKRPKLQSWLFSAGHVRNSDAQLKESRWFLGGHFWFRSRVLENGRRFKDIWVTEPDFQLDLVESGCSGVSARDAMSGHRIQPELLQKDVVTKRAKKTGECVAWLRLQPYRKNVRQARLLHSHPILGRLFCLFNHGIWWILYFISYLLPANGSGFALRLIAIERKTTYLELFRAANRLGAYSLSRRKRESAVRSQSKPAARLHSSILSARELIEK
;
A
#
# COMPACT_ATOMS: atom_id res chain seq x y z
N MET A 1 -42.15 9.36 40.08
CA MET A 1 -41.03 8.51 39.72
C MET A 1 -40.58 8.93 38.30
N LYS A 2 -39.50 9.72 38.19
CA LYS A 2 -38.92 10.05 36.86
C LYS A 2 -37.93 8.93 36.52
N ALA A 3 -38.22 8.19 35.47
CA ALA A 3 -37.28 7.23 34.89
C ALA A 3 -36.09 8.00 34.32
N LEU A 4 -34.94 7.89 34.94
CA LEU A 4 -33.66 8.31 34.41
C LEU A 4 -33.27 7.32 33.30
N THR A 5 -33.65 7.64 32.07
CA THR A 5 -33.06 7.01 30.88
C THR A 5 -31.62 7.54 30.75
N THR A 6 -30.69 6.89 31.40
CA THR A 6 -29.27 7.07 31.12
C THR A 6 -29.00 6.57 29.70
N SER A 7 -28.95 7.49 28.75
CA SER A 7 -28.37 7.19 27.45
C SER A 7 -26.93 6.73 27.69
N ARG A 8 -26.68 5.43 27.54
CA ARG A 8 -25.31 4.89 27.49
C ARG A 8 -24.63 5.65 26.32
N GLN A 9 -23.82 6.64 26.65
CA GLN A 9 -22.88 7.19 25.71
C GLN A 9 -21.98 6.02 25.29
N VAL A 10 -22.19 5.53 24.07
CA VAL A 10 -21.34 4.49 23.51
C VAL A 10 -19.95 5.09 23.42
N SER A 11 -19.09 4.69 24.33
CA SER A 11 -17.70 5.15 24.37
C SER A 11 -17.03 4.75 23.06
N ARG A 12 -16.19 5.63 22.54
CA ARG A 12 -15.40 5.36 21.33
C ARG A 12 -14.51 4.15 21.58
N PRO A 13 -14.43 3.16 20.65
CA PRO A 13 -13.50 2.05 20.79
C PRO A 13 -12.04 2.53 20.88
N ASP A 14 -11.19 1.75 21.56
CA ASP A 14 -9.73 1.97 21.51
C ASP A 14 -9.19 1.57 20.13
N ILE A 15 -9.68 0.42 19.61
CA ILE A 15 -9.22 -0.15 18.34
C ILE A 15 -10.42 -0.56 17.49
N SER A 16 -10.46 -0.09 16.24
CA SER A 16 -11.34 -0.61 15.19
C SER A 16 -10.51 -1.41 14.20
N VAL A 17 -10.87 -2.68 13.97
CA VAL A 17 -10.21 -3.55 12.98
C VAL A 17 -11.08 -3.65 11.74
N ILE A 18 -10.57 -3.25 10.59
CA ILE A 18 -11.26 -3.33 9.31
C ILE A 18 -10.74 -4.53 8.54
N ILE A 19 -11.64 -5.45 8.17
CA ILE A 19 -11.33 -6.65 7.40
C ILE A 19 -12.14 -6.63 6.10
N PRO A 20 -11.54 -6.20 4.97
CA PRO A 20 -12.15 -6.36 3.67
C PRO A 20 -12.05 -7.82 3.23
N THR A 21 -13.15 -8.40 2.75
CA THR A 21 -13.19 -9.79 2.27
C THR A 21 -14.06 -9.91 1.02
N ARG A 22 -13.83 -10.95 0.22
CA ARG A 22 -14.66 -11.26 -0.93
C ARG A 22 -14.54 -12.73 -1.31
N ASN A 23 -15.64 -13.48 -1.24
CA ASN A 23 -15.71 -14.90 -1.60
C ASN A 23 -14.63 -15.76 -0.90
N ARG A 24 -14.37 -15.47 0.39
CA ARG A 24 -13.33 -16.11 1.21
C ARG A 24 -13.83 -16.37 2.64
N ALA A 25 -15.11 -16.71 2.80
CA ALA A 25 -15.76 -16.93 4.09
C ALA A 25 -14.97 -17.90 5.00
N ALA A 26 -14.48 -19.01 4.48
CA ALA A 26 -13.68 -19.98 5.25
C ALA A 26 -12.33 -19.40 5.73
N SER A 27 -11.68 -18.54 4.95
CA SER A 27 -10.46 -17.86 5.39
C SER A 27 -10.76 -16.82 6.46
N LEU A 28 -11.82 -16.03 6.26
CA LEU A 28 -12.29 -15.04 7.21
C LEU A 28 -12.63 -15.68 8.57
N GLU A 29 -13.31 -16.83 8.57
CA GLU A 29 -13.67 -17.57 9.78
C GLU A 29 -12.45 -17.82 10.66
N ILE A 30 -11.34 -18.30 10.08
CA ILE A 30 -10.09 -18.53 10.80
C ILE A 30 -9.53 -17.20 11.36
N THR A 31 -9.61 -16.11 10.60
CA THR A 31 -9.17 -14.78 11.08
C THR A 31 -10.01 -14.30 12.26
N LEU A 32 -11.33 -14.46 12.18
CA LEU A 32 -12.26 -14.10 13.26
C LEU A 32 -12.04 -14.97 14.48
N GLU A 33 -11.76 -16.26 14.32
CA GLU A 33 -11.44 -17.17 15.43
C GLU A 33 -10.17 -16.70 16.18
N CYS A 34 -9.12 -16.34 15.45
CA CYS A 34 -7.90 -15.78 16.06
C CYS A 34 -8.22 -14.49 16.86
N LEU A 35 -9.01 -13.57 16.28
CA LEU A 35 -9.39 -12.32 16.93
C LEU A 35 -10.31 -12.53 18.14
N ALA A 36 -11.25 -13.47 18.05
CA ALA A 36 -12.16 -13.82 19.17
C ALA A 36 -11.40 -14.41 20.35
N SER A 37 -10.34 -15.18 20.08
CA SER A 37 -9.48 -15.81 21.08
C SER A 37 -8.38 -14.88 21.61
N ALA A 38 -8.13 -13.73 20.95
CA ALA A 38 -7.06 -12.83 21.35
C ALA A 38 -7.36 -12.05 22.63
N ASN A 39 -6.31 -11.74 23.40
CA ASN A 39 -6.39 -10.98 24.64
C ASN A 39 -6.82 -9.52 24.37
N ARG A 40 -7.95 -9.14 24.96
CA ARG A 40 -8.56 -7.79 24.87
C ARG A 40 -8.69 -7.11 26.22
N ASP A 41 -8.06 -7.64 27.25
CA ASP A 41 -8.22 -7.15 28.62
C ASP A 41 -7.95 -5.64 28.70
N GLY A 42 -8.93 -4.90 29.24
CA GLY A 42 -8.86 -3.44 29.38
C GLY A 42 -8.97 -2.65 28.07
N LEU A 43 -9.27 -3.29 26.92
CA LEU A 43 -9.44 -2.63 25.63
C LEU A 43 -10.88 -2.76 25.10
N GLN A 44 -11.43 -1.65 24.64
CA GLN A 44 -12.66 -1.65 23.87
C GLN A 44 -12.32 -1.79 22.38
N VAL A 45 -12.66 -2.93 21.80
CA VAL A 45 -12.37 -3.24 20.39
C VAL A 45 -13.66 -3.41 19.59
N GLU A 46 -13.61 -3.11 18.31
CA GLU A 46 -14.64 -3.49 17.34
C GLU A 46 -13.98 -4.10 16.11
N ILE A 47 -14.67 -5.06 15.51
CA ILE A 47 -14.29 -5.65 14.22
C ILE A 47 -15.31 -5.21 13.17
N ILE A 48 -14.85 -4.73 12.05
CA ILE A 48 -15.69 -4.29 10.93
C ILE A 48 -15.33 -5.15 9.73
N VAL A 49 -16.17 -6.13 9.44
CA VAL A 49 -16.00 -6.96 8.24
C VAL A 49 -16.77 -6.32 7.10
N VAL A 50 -16.10 -6.05 5.99
CA VAL A 50 -16.73 -5.51 4.79
C VAL A 50 -16.67 -6.53 3.66
N ASN A 51 -17.82 -7.09 3.32
CA ASN A 51 -17.98 -7.95 2.15
C ASN A 51 -17.98 -7.10 0.88
N ASN A 52 -16.91 -7.21 0.09
CA ASN A 52 -16.69 -6.44 -1.14
C ASN A 52 -17.36 -7.12 -2.33
N ALA A 53 -18.67 -7.04 -2.41
CA ALA A 53 -19.51 -7.65 -3.44
C ALA A 53 -19.30 -9.18 -3.59
N GLY A 54 -19.02 -9.86 -2.48
CA GLY A 54 -18.95 -11.32 -2.42
C GLY A 54 -20.35 -11.94 -2.39
N GLN A 55 -20.44 -13.19 -2.82
CA GLN A 55 -21.69 -13.94 -2.97
C GLN A 55 -21.71 -15.25 -2.16
N ASP A 56 -20.68 -15.47 -1.33
CA ASP A 56 -20.60 -16.63 -0.44
C ASP A 56 -21.29 -16.36 0.91
N ASN A 57 -21.18 -17.30 1.83
CA ASN A 57 -21.77 -17.22 3.17
C ASN A 57 -21.00 -16.32 4.17
N THR A 58 -20.29 -15.31 3.68
CA THR A 58 -19.50 -14.37 4.54
C THR A 58 -20.36 -13.75 5.65
N GLU A 59 -21.62 -13.35 5.35
CA GLU A 59 -22.49 -12.73 6.35
C GLU A 59 -22.84 -13.70 7.49
N ASP A 60 -23.16 -14.94 7.18
CA ASP A 60 -23.48 -15.96 8.18
C ASP A 60 -22.28 -16.25 9.08
N VAL A 61 -21.08 -16.33 8.50
CA VAL A 61 -19.83 -16.47 9.26
C VAL A 61 -19.67 -15.29 10.22
N VAL A 62 -19.83 -14.04 9.77
CA VAL A 62 -19.70 -12.88 10.68
C VAL A 62 -20.75 -12.93 11.79
N ARG A 63 -21.99 -13.27 11.49
CA ARG A 63 -23.07 -13.36 12.49
C ARG A 63 -22.77 -14.41 13.55
N SER A 64 -22.15 -15.53 13.23
CA SER A 64 -21.81 -16.58 14.19
C SER A 64 -20.79 -16.12 15.26
N PHE A 65 -20.05 -15.03 15.01
CA PHE A 65 -19.11 -14.46 15.97
C PHE A 65 -19.68 -13.34 16.84
N SER A 66 -20.90 -12.87 16.60
CA SER A 66 -21.47 -11.68 17.25
C SER A 66 -21.56 -11.78 18.78
N GLU A 67 -21.71 -12.99 19.35
CA GLU A 67 -21.73 -13.22 20.81
C GLU A 67 -20.34 -13.35 21.42
N ARG A 68 -19.33 -13.59 20.61
CA ARG A 68 -17.95 -13.87 21.03
C ARG A 68 -17.04 -12.66 20.97
N ILE A 69 -17.27 -11.77 20.01
CA ILE A 69 -16.48 -10.56 19.77
C ILE A 69 -17.37 -9.46 19.18
N PRO A 70 -17.16 -8.18 19.55
CA PRO A 70 -17.89 -7.06 18.94
C PRO A 70 -17.58 -6.96 17.45
N VAL A 71 -18.35 -7.63 16.62
CA VAL A 71 -18.19 -7.65 15.16
C VAL A 71 -19.44 -7.10 14.49
N ARG A 72 -19.25 -6.30 13.44
CA ARG A 72 -20.34 -5.85 12.56
C ARG A 72 -20.02 -6.16 11.10
N TYR A 73 -21.06 -6.51 10.38
CA TYR A 73 -21.02 -6.78 8.96
C TYR A 73 -21.44 -5.55 8.16
N LEU A 74 -20.68 -5.23 7.12
CA LEU A 74 -21.05 -4.25 6.11
C LEU A 74 -20.95 -4.90 4.73
N TYR A 75 -21.84 -4.49 3.84
CA TYR A 75 -21.79 -4.89 2.44
C TYR A 75 -21.43 -3.69 1.57
N GLU A 76 -20.48 -3.87 0.66
CA GLU A 76 -20.09 -2.90 -0.35
C GLU A 76 -20.37 -3.51 -1.73
N SER A 77 -21.36 -2.95 -2.44
CA SER A 77 -21.76 -3.45 -3.76
C SER A 77 -20.84 -3.01 -4.89
N THR A 78 -20.11 -1.91 -4.68
CA THR A 78 -19.24 -1.34 -5.70
C THR A 78 -17.92 -2.11 -5.74
N LEU A 79 -17.70 -2.82 -6.85
CA LEU A 79 -16.39 -3.38 -7.12
C LEU A 79 -15.47 -2.28 -7.62
N GLY A 80 -14.40 -2.02 -6.86
CA GLY A 80 -13.31 -1.18 -7.35
C GLY A 80 -12.62 -1.84 -8.55
N ASN A 81 -12.05 -1.00 -9.41
CA ASN A 81 -11.29 -1.48 -10.58
C ASN A 81 -10.05 -2.28 -10.18
N PHE A 82 -9.54 -2.06 -8.97
CA PHE A 82 -8.24 -2.56 -8.54
C PHE A 82 -8.25 -3.25 -7.17
N GLY A 83 -9.39 -3.49 -6.56
CA GLY A 83 -9.43 -4.28 -5.33
C GLY A 83 -10.30 -3.70 -4.22
N LYS A 84 -9.78 -3.62 -3.00
CA LYS A 84 -10.52 -3.45 -1.75
C LYS A 84 -10.74 -1.98 -1.30
N SER A 85 -10.39 -0.98 -2.10
CA SER A 85 -10.51 0.45 -1.74
C SER A 85 -11.90 0.87 -1.32
N HIS A 86 -12.92 0.44 -2.08
CA HIS A 86 -14.33 0.75 -1.77
C HIS A 86 -14.76 0.09 -0.45
N ALA A 87 -14.38 -1.16 -0.22
CA ALA A 87 -14.66 -1.84 1.05
C ALA A 87 -13.98 -1.14 2.24
N LEU A 88 -12.71 -0.75 2.09
CA LEU A 88 -12.01 0.01 3.13
C LEU A 88 -12.71 1.35 3.40
N ASN A 89 -13.06 2.11 2.37
CA ASN A 89 -13.76 3.38 2.51
C ASN A 89 -15.16 3.20 3.10
N ARG A 90 -15.87 2.13 2.75
CA ARG A 90 -17.18 1.79 3.34
C ARG A 90 -17.08 1.63 4.85
N ALA A 91 -15.99 1.02 5.36
CA ALA A 91 -15.75 0.93 6.79
C ALA A 91 -15.42 2.30 7.41
N LEU A 92 -14.61 3.13 6.73
CA LEU A 92 -14.25 4.47 7.21
C LEU A 92 -15.48 5.39 7.31
N ASP A 93 -16.46 5.23 6.43
CA ASP A 93 -17.69 6.01 6.39
C ASP A 93 -18.80 5.44 7.30
N GLY A 94 -18.62 4.23 7.80
CA GLY A 94 -19.64 3.44 8.52
C GLY A 94 -19.86 3.81 9.98
N GLY A 95 -19.32 4.92 10.49
CA GLY A 95 -19.52 5.36 11.88
C GLY A 95 -18.28 5.84 12.60
N LYS A 96 -18.38 6.05 13.91
CA LYS A 96 -17.25 6.48 14.75
C LYS A 96 -16.25 5.33 14.89
N LEU A 97 -15.07 5.50 14.34
CA LEU A 97 -13.96 4.57 14.49
C LEU A 97 -13.21 4.79 15.80
N GLY A 98 -12.51 3.79 16.27
CA GLY A 98 -11.62 3.83 17.42
C GLY A 98 -10.48 4.84 17.27
N GLU A 99 -9.73 5.06 18.37
CA GLU A 99 -8.52 5.90 18.31
C GLU A 99 -7.52 5.31 17.31
N ILE A 100 -7.38 3.99 17.31
CA ILE A 100 -6.55 3.24 16.39
C ILE A 100 -7.44 2.52 15.38
N VAL A 101 -7.12 2.64 14.10
CA VAL A 101 -7.77 1.92 13.00
C VAL A 101 -6.77 0.96 12.40
N ALA A 102 -7.03 -0.34 12.53
CA ALA A 102 -6.21 -1.38 11.96
C ALA A 102 -6.83 -1.93 10.68
N VAL A 103 -6.03 -2.12 9.65
CA VAL A 103 -6.41 -2.85 8.43
C VAL A 103 -5.76 -4.22 8.48
N LEU A 104 -6.59 -5.26 8.43
CA LEU A 104 -6.18 -6.64 8.50
C LEU A 104 -6.80 -7.42 7.34
N ASP A 105 -5.99 -8.20 6.59
CA ASP A 105 -6.53 -9.05 5.53
C ASP A 105 -7.23 -10.29 6.11
N ASP A 106 -8.17 -10.85 5.35
CA ASP A 106 -8.99 -11.99 5.73
C ASP A 106 -8.23 -13.34 5.75
N ASP A 107 -6.94 -13.34 5.42
CA ASP A 107 -6.02 -14.48 5.51
C ASP A 107 -4.92 -14.30 6.57
N MET A 108 -5.13 -13.37 7.50
CA MET A 108 -4.23 -13.17 8.62
C MET A 108 -4.65 -14.00 9.84
N SER A 109 -3.66 -14.38 10.65
CA SER A 109 -3.83 -15.05 11.95
C SER A 109 -3.14 -14.23 13.03
N PRO A 110 -3.82 -13.24 13.60
CA PRO A 110 -3.30 -12.46 14.73
C PRO A 110 -2.91 -13.37 15.90
N HIS A 111 -1.77 -13.07 16.53
CA HIS A 111 -1.32 -13.75 17.72
C HIS A 111 -2.23 -13.41 18.92
N TYR A 112 -2.22 -14.27 19.95
CA TYR A 112 -3.03 -14.06 21.16
C TYR A 112 -2.90 -12.65 21.76
N ASP A 113 -1.69 -12.09 21.80
CA ASP A 113 -1.42 -10.75 22.36
C ASP A 113 -1.49 -9.61 21.33
N TRP A 114 -2.08 -9.85 20.16
CA TRP A 114 -2.06 -8.87 19.07
C TRP A 114 -2.69 -7.52 19.44
N PHE A 115 -3.85 -7.49 20.07
CA PHE A 115 -4.51 -6.24 20.49
C PHE A 115 -3.68 -5.48 21.52
N GLN A 116 -3.09 -6.21 22.48
CA GLN A 116 -2.19 -5.62 23.48
C GLN A 116 -0.95 -5.01 22.82
N GLY A 117 -0.37 -5.70 21.84
CA GLY A 117 0.77 -5.20 21.05
C GLY A 117 0.43 -3.95 20.27
N VAL A 118 -0.74 -3.89 19.59
CA VAL A 118 -1.23 -2.71 18.86
C VAL A 118 -1.40 -1.51 19.80
N SER A 119 -2.03 -1.72 20.98
CA SER A 119 -2.21 -0.68 21.98
C SER A 119 -0.88 -0.21 22.58
N ALA A 120 -0.02 -1.14 22.98
CA ALA A 120 1.26 -0.85 23.62
C ALA A 120 2.19 -0.02 22.70
N ILE A 121 2.28 -0.37 21.41
CA ILE A 121 3.12 0.37 20.47
C ILE A 121 2.58 1.80 20.24
N ALA A 122 1.25 1.96 20.16
CA ALA A 122 0.65 3.27 20.00
C ALA A 122 0.92 4.14 21.24
N LYS A 123 0.85 3.58 22.45
CA LYS A 123 1.19 4.30 23.72
C LYS A 123 2.68 4.64 23.81
N ARG A 124 3.56 3.72 23.38
CA ARG A 124 5.03 3.91 23.38
C ARG A 124 5.48 5.00 22.39
N TRP A 125 4.74 5.18 21.30
CA TRP A 125 5.06 6.12 20.23
C TRP A 125 3.91 7.11 19.98
N PRO A 126 3.59 8.02 20.95
CA PRO A 126 2.41 8.90 20.86
C PRO A 126 2.48 9.92 19.71
N SER A 127 3.68 10.27 19.26
CA SER A 127 3.90 11.19 18.13
C SER A 127 3.84 10.53 16.76
N LYS A 128 3.68 9.20 16.70
CA LYS A 128 3.61 8.46 15.43
C LYS A 128 2.16 8.17 15.07
N ASP A 129 1.88 8.19 13.77
CA ASP A 129 0.53 8.01 13.24
C ASP A 129 0.33 6.73 12.47
N LEU A 130 1.40 6.10 12.02
CA LEU A 130 1.36 4.94 11.15
C LEU A 130 2.22 3.80 11.71
N PHE A 131 1.66 2.59 11.72
CA PHE A 131 2.31 1.44 12.34
C PHE A 131 2.13 0.19 11.46
N THR A 132 3.04 -0.75 11.56
CA THR A 132 2.89 -2.11 11.02
C THR A 132 3.40 -3.14 12.02
N GLY A 133 2.77 -4.30 12.05
CA GLY A 133 3.20 -5.43 12.88
C GLY A 133 4.21 -6.33 12.21
N TYR A 134 4.74 -7.27 12.98
CA TYR A 134 5.54 -8.36 12.43
C TYR A 134 4.62 -9.40 11.79
N THR A 135 4.86 -9.70 10.52
CA THR A 135 4.11 -10.72 9.77
C THR A 135 5.02 -11.91 9.46
N TYR A 136 4.65 -13.10 9.96
CA TYR A 136 5.30 -14.35 9.60
C TYR A 136 4.42 -15.18 8.67
N ILE A 137 5.01 -16.18 8.01
CA ILE A 137 4.29 -17.00 7.03
C ILE A 137 3.77 -18.27 7.69
N ILE A 138 2.50 -18.58 7.42
CA ILE A 138 1.89 -19.88 7.69
C ILE A 138 1.76 -20.59 6.34
N TRP A 139 2.55 -21.64 6.15
CA TRP A 139 2.53 -22.41 4.91
C TRP A 139 1.34 -23.37 4.85
N PRO A 140 0.76 -23.59 3.66
CA PRO A 140 -0.41 -24.48 3.52
C PRO A 140 -0.07 -25.97 3.64
N CYS A 141 1.21 -26.33 3.60
CA CYS A 141 1.71 -27.70 3.70
C CYS A 141 3.19 -27.73 4.09
N ASP A 142 3.69 -28.90 4.50
CA ASP A 142 5.10 -29.07 4.86
C ASP A 142 6.05 -29.10 3.66
N ALA A 143 5.54 -29.53 2.50
CA ALA A 143 6.32 -29.64 1.24
C ALA A 143 6.44 -28.30 0.51
N VAL A 144 6.95 -27.27 1.20
CA VAL A 144 7.14 -25.94 0.61
C VAL A 144 8.33 -25.93 -0.34
N PRO A 145 8.18 -25.44 -1.57
CA PRO A 145 9.28 -25.33 -2.52
C PRO A 145 10.44 -24.49 -1.98
N ALA A 146 11.68 -24.96 -2.21
CA ALA A 146 12.88 -24.29 -1.69
C ALA A 146 13.01 -22.81 -2.12
N TRP A 147 12.52 -22.44 -3.30
CA TRP A 147 12.51 -21.06 -3.75
C TRP A 147 11.62 -20.16 -2.86
N ALA A 148 10.49 -20.67 -2.35
CA ALA A 148 9.56 -19.91 -1.52
C ALA A 148 10.11 -19.61 -0.12
N LYS A 149 11.01 -20.46 0.37
CA LYS A 149 11.68 -20.29 1.69
C LYS A 149 12.74 -19.18 1.69
N ARG A 150 13.07 -18.55 0.56
CA ARG A 150 14.07 -17.50 0.50
C ARG A 150 13.57 -16.18 1.10
N PRO A 151 14.26 -15.59 2.10
CA PRO A 151 13.76 -14.41 2.83
C PRO A 151 13.38 -13.24 1.93
N LYS A 152 14.17 -12.97 0.88
CA LYS A 152 13.88 -11.90 -0.07
C LYS A 152 12.56 -12.13 -0.82
N LEU A 153 12.25 -13.35 -1.22
CA LEU A 153 10.99 -13.68 -1.90
C LEU A 153 9.82 -13.67 -0.92
N GLN A 154 10.05 -14.12 0.32
CA GLN A 154 9.03 -14.06 1.36
C GLN A 154 8.53 -12.64 1.61
N SER A 155 9.45 -11.68 1.68
CA SER A 155 9.11 -10.29 1.97
C SER A 155 8.21 -9.67 0.90
N TRP A 156 8.46 -9.88 -0.37
CA TRP A 156 7.72 -9.17 -1.42
C TRP A 156 6.70 -10.01 -2.18
N LEU A 157 6.81 -11.34 -2.17
CA LEU A 157 5.76 -12.21 -2.73
C LEU A 157 4.68 -12.59 -1.72
N PHE A 158 5.06 -12.73 -0.45
CA PHE A 158 4.15 -13.24 0.59
C PHE A 158 3.94 -12.25 1.74
N SER A 159 4.35 -11.00 1.57
CA SER A 159 4.17 -9.92 2.55
C SER A 159 4.70 -10.26 3.95
N ALA A 160 5.76 -11.08 4.04
CA ALA A 160 6.40 -11.39 5.31
C ALA A 160 7.36 -10.28 5.76
N GLY A 161 7.29 -9.92 7.02
CA GLY A 161 8.25 -9.01 7.65
C GLY A 161 9.54 -9.72 8.03
N HIS A 162 10.63 -8.97 8.16
CA HIS A 162 11.83 -9.48 8.78
C HIS A 162 11.73 -9.33 10.30
N VAL A 163 12.08 -10.39 11.03
CA VAL A 163 12.20 -10.34 12.49
C VAL A 163 13.19 -9.26 12.88
N ARG A 164 12.79 -8.36 13.74
CA ARG A 164 13.66 -7.37 14.37
C ARG A 164 13.62 -7.57 15.88
N ASN A 165 14.74 -7.34 16.53
CA ASN A 165 14.83 -7.50 17.97
C ASN A 165 14.18 -6.35 18.76
N SER A 166 13.81 -5.24 18.08
CA SER A 166 13.19 -4.07 18.67
C SER A 166 12.31 -3.36 17.66
N ASP A 167 11.45 -2.48 18.14
CA ASP A 167 10.72 -1.54 17.29
C ASP A 167 11.69 -0.72 16.45
N ALA A 168 11.29 -0.45 15.22
CA ALA A 168 12.10 0.36 14.32
C ALA A 168 11.28 1.48 13.72
N GLN A 169 11.75 2.71 13.88
CA GLN A 169 11.22 3.82 13.10
C GLN A 169 11.43 3.51 11.62
N LEU A 170 10.34 3.62 10.86
CA LEU A 170 10.40 3.40 9.43
C LEU A 170 10.95 4.66 8.77
N LYS A 171 12.11 4.51 8.14
CA LYS A 171 12.66 5.56 7.29
C LYS A 171 11.75 5.70 6.07
N GLU A 172 11.68 6.89 5.50
CA GLU A 172 10.89 7.28 4.31
C GLU A 172 11.02 6.30 3.10
N SER A 173 12.05 5.48 3.07
CA SER A 173 12.31 4.51 2.01
C SER A 173 11.75 3.11 2.27
N ARG A 174 11.16 2.83 3.43
CA ARG A 174 10.66 1.50 3.78
C ARG A 174 9.14 1.50 3.78
N TRP A 175 8.58 0.50 3.12
CA TRP A 175 7.15 0.32 2.93
C TRP A 175 6.56 -0.49 4.06
N PHE A 176 5.38 -0.10 4.47
CA PHE A 176 4.52 -0.93 5.27
C PHE A 176 3.95 -2.04 4.39
N LEU A 177 3.81 -3.23 4.95
CA LEU A 177 3.14 -4.32 4.27
C LEU A 177 1.64 -4.02 4.21
N GLY A 178 1.02 -4.19 3.05
CA GLY A 178 -0.44 -4.17 2.94
C GLY A 178 -1.04 -5.32 3.75
N GLY A 179 -2.26 -5.13 4.27
CA GLY A 179 -3.00 -6.17 4.96
C GLY A 179 -2.63 -6.44 6.42
N HIS A 180 -1.63 -5.74 6.97
CA HIS A 180 -1.31 -5.78 8.40
C HIS A 180 -0.65 -4.47 8.85
N PHE A 181 -1.43 -3.40 8.91
CA PHE A 181 -0.98 -2.10 9.40
C PHE A 181 -2.12 -1.39 10.13
N TRP A 182 -1.77 -0.38 10.91
CA TRP A 182 -2.74 0.46 11.59
C TRP A 182 -2.27 1.90 11.66
N PHE A 183 -3.21 2.79 11.91
CA PHE A 183 -2.96 4.22 12.00
C PHE A 183 -3.87 4.87 13.04
N ARG A 184 -3.51 6.06 13.52
CA ARG A 184 -4.40 6.86 14.36
C ARG A 184 -5.51 7.47 13.51
N SER A 185 -6.74 7.36 13.98
CA SER A 185 -7.90 7.86 13.24
C SER A 185 -7.88 9.36 12.97
N ARG A 186 -7.11 10.14 13.73
CA ARG A 186 -6.90 11.58 13.47
C ARG A 186 -6.34 11.87 12.07
N VAL A 187 -5.65 10.94 11.43
CA VAL A 187 -5.18 11.11 10.04
C VAL A 187 -6.31 11.16 9.02
N LEU A 188 -7.53 10.77 9.40
CA LEU A 188 -8.71 10.80 8.54
C LEU A 188 -9.48 12.13 8.61
N GLU A 189 -9.16 13.01 9.56
CA GLU A 189 -9.90 14.28 9.81
C GLU A 189 -9.91 15.20 8.59
N ASN A 190 -8.92 15.10 7.71
CA ASN A 190 -8.83 15.84 6.45
C ASN A 190 -9.61 15.18 5.29
N GLY A 191 -10.51 14.25 5.57
CA GLY A 191 -11.27 13.53 4.54
C GLY A 191 -10.46 12.51 3.75
N ARG A 192 -9.29 12.08 4.25
CA ARG A 192 -8.43 11.10 3.57
C ARG A 192 -9.14 9.77 3.37
N ARG A 193 -9.00 9.20 2.16
CA ARG A 193 -9.62 7.93 1.76
C ARG A 193 -8.64 7.10 0.93
N PHE A 194 -8.90 5.80 0.86
CA PHE A 194 -8.20 4.88 -0.02
C PHE A 194 -8.60 5.13 -1.48
N LYS A 195 -7.63 5.32 -2.36
CA LYS A 195 -7.90 5.51 -3.80
C LYS A 195 -8.15 4.18 -4.50
N ASP A 196 -9.04 4.17 -5.49
CA ASP A 196 -9.28 2.99 -6.32
C ASP A 196 -8.17 2.81 -7.36
N ILE A 197 -7.02 2.42 -6.85
CA ILE A 197 -5.83 2.07 -7.61
C ILE A 197 -5.30 0.72 -7.13
N TRP A 198 -4.59 0.02 -7.97
CA TRP A 198 -4.13 -1.33 -7.65
C TRP A 198 -3.08 -1.44 -6.52
N VAL A 199 -2.51 -0.32 -6.09
CA VAL A 199 -1.60 -0.18 -4.93
C VAL A 199 -2.26 0.61 -3.79
N THR A 200 -3.52 0.36 -3.56
CA THR A 200 -4.40 1.09 -2.64
C THR A 200 -3.76 1.38 -1.27
N GLU A 201 -3.26 0.37 -0.56
CA GLU A 201 -2.67 0.56 0.77
C GLU A 201 -1.29 1.24 0.72
N PRO A 202 -0.38 0.86 -0.18
CA PRO A 202 0.84 1.62 -0.36
C PRO A 202 0.61 3.10 -0.69
N ASP A 203 -0.38 3.44 -1.54
CA ASP A 203 -0.71 4.83 -1.85
C ASP A 203 -1.20 5.59 -0.62
N PHE A 204 -2.12 5.01 0.14
CA PHE A 204 -2.62 5.60 1.38
C PHE A 204 -1.50 5.86 2.39
N GLN A 205 -0.64 4.89 2.61
CA GLN A 205 0.50 5.02 3.52
C GLN A 205 1.48 6.10 3.06
N LEU A 206 1.68 6.22 1.75
CA LEU A 206 2.52 7.25 1.16
C LEU A 206 1.96 8.64 1.32
N ASP A 207 0.66 8.80 1.09
CA ASP A 207 -0.03 10.06 1.30
C ASP A 207 0.09 10.53 2.76
N LEU A 208 0.08 9.59 3.71
CA LEU A 208 0.39 9.88 5.12
C LEU A 208 1.83 10.39 5.30
N VAL A 209 2.80 9.72 4.73
CA VAL A 209 4.22 10.12 4.83
C VAL A 209 4.46 11.47 4.15
N GLU A 210 3.86 11.74 2.99
CA GLU A 210 3.95 13.02 2.29
C GLU A 210 3.34 14.18 3.10
N SER A 211 2.31 13.90 3.91
CA SER A 211 1.71 14.88 4.81
C SER A 211 2.47 15.06 6.14
N GLY A 212 3.65 14.44 6.27
CA GLY A 212 4.53 14.57 7.43
C GLY A 212 4.32 13.51 8.52
N CYS A 213 3.41 12.55 8.32
CA CYS A 213 3.26 11.44 9.25
C CYS A 213 4.50 10.54 9.22
N SER A 214 4.85 10.01 10.37
CA SER A 214 5.97 9.06 10.49
C SER A 214 5.49 7.75 11.09
N GLY A 215 6.20 6.67 10.74
CA GLY A 215 5.75 5.33 11.08
C GLY A 215 6.74 4.50 11.87
N VAL A 216 6.22 3.46 12.53
CA VAL A 216 6.97 2.49 13.32
C VAL A 216 6.59 1.06 12.91
N SER A 217 7.59 0.20 12.78
CA SER A 217 7.40 -1.25 12.69
C SER A 217 7.47 -1.84 14.09
N ALA A 218 6.36 -2.41 14.56
CA ALA A 218 6.23 -3.01 15.87
C ALA A 218 6.59 -4.49 15.86
N ARG A 219 7.32 -4.94 16.89
CA ARG A 219 7.60 -6.35 17.07
C ARG A 219 6.43 -7.07 17.74
N ASP A 220 5.81 -6.44 18.72
CA ASP A 220 4.90 -7.08 19.65
C ASP A 220 3.52 -7.42 19.07
N ALA A 221 3.09 -6.70 18.01
CA ALA A 221 1.87 -7.02 17.28
C ALA A 221 2.16 -7.99 16.13
N MET A 222 2.15 -9.29 16.43
CA MET A 222 2.47 -10.35 15.47
C MET A 222 1.21 -10.91 14.81
N SER A 223 1.32 -11.25 13.53
CA SER A 223 0.27 -11.99 12.81
C SER A 223 0.88 -12.95 11.80
N GLY A 224 0.31 -14.14 11.68
CA GLY A 224 0.65 -15.08 10.61
C GLY A 224 -0.13 -14.74 9.34
N HIS A 225 0.53 -14.77 8.20
CA HIS A 225 -0.12 -14.70 6.89
C HIS A 225 -0.27 -16.12 6.34
N ARG A 226 -1.51 -16.59 6.22
CA ARG A 226 -1.84 -17.92 5.68
C ARG A 226 -1.72 -17.89 4.16
N ILE A 227 -0.71 -18.59 3.66
CA ILE A 227 -0.46 -18.64 2.22
C ILE A 227 -1.43 -19.63 1.57
N GLN A 228 -2.16 -19.16 0.57
CA GLN A 228 -3.02 -20.03 -0.23
C GLN A 228 -2.16 -20.98 -1.08
N PRO A 229 -2.53 -22.28 -1.22
CA PRO A 229 -1.77 -23.26 -1.99
C PRO A 229 -1.47 -22.82 -3.42
N GLU A 230 -2.41 -22.08 -4.04
CA GLU A 230 -2.30 -21.56 -5.40
C GLU A 230 -1.12 -20.60 -5.56
N LEU A 231 -0.75 -19.86 -4.51
CA LEU A 231 0.40 -18.94 -4.52
C LEU A 231 1.75 -19.66 -4.62
N LEU A 232 1.78 -20.98 -4.39
CA LEU A 232 2.97 -21.80 -4.59
C LEU A 232 3.06 -22.38 -6.02
N GLN A 233 2.02 -22.22 -6.84
CA GLN A 233 2.03 -22.61 -8.25
C GLN A 233 2.91 -21.66 -9.06
N LYS A 234 3.73 -22.23 -9.96
CA LYS A 234 4.75 -21.48 -10.71
C LYS A 234 4.20 -20.38 -11.59
N ASP A 235 3.07 -20.60 -12.23
CA ASP A 235 2.40 -19.60 -13.07
C ASP A 235 1.78 -18.47 -12.26
N VAL A 236 1.13 -18.78 -11.13
CA VAL A 236 0.51 -17.80 -10.24
C VAL A 236 1.58 -16.89 -9.62
N VAL A 237 2.64 -17.47 -9.06
CA VAL A 237 3.72 -16.68 -8.46
C VAL A 237 4.51 -15.86 -9.49
N THR A 238 4.62 -16.37 -10.73
CA THR A 238 5.24 -15.61 -11.84
C THR A 238 4.42 -14.37 -12.20
N LYS A 239 3.10 -14.50 -12.29
CA LYS A 239 2.18 -13.35 -12.48
C LYS A 239 2.31 -12.34 -11.32
N ARG A 240 2.39 -12.85 -10.07
CA ARG A 240 2.59 -12.01 -8.88
C ARG A 240 3.93 -11.28 -8.90
N ALA A 241 5.02 -11.94 -9.30
CA ALA A 241 6.33 -11.30 -9.44
C ALA A 241 6.32 -10.13 -10.45
N LYS A 242 5.61 -10.29 -11.57
CA LYS A 242 5.40 -9.21 -12.55
C LYS A 242 4.63 -8.05 -11.92
N LYS A 243 3.49 -8.32 -11.29
CA LYS A 243 2.70 -7.31 -10.58
C LYS A 243 3.52 -6.56 -9.52
N THR A 244 4.35 -7.27 -8.77
CA THR A 244 5.25 -6.65 -7.79
C THR A 244 6.24 -5.70 -8.47
N GLY A 245 6.77 -6.07 -9.65
CA GLY A 245 7.65 -5.18 -10.42
C GLY A 245 6.96 -3.89 -10.87
N GLU A 246 5.72 -3.97 -11.30
CA GLU A 246 4.87 -2.82 -11.65
C GLU A 246 4.66 -1.92 -10.41
N CYS A 247 4.36 -2.51 -9.24
CA CYS A 247 4.21 -1.80 -7.98
C CYS A 247 5.49 -1.06 -7.57
N VAL A 248 6.62 -1.74 -7.61
CA VAL A 248 7.91 -1.14 -7.26
C VAL A 248 8.24 0.02 -8.21
N ALA A 249 7.92 -0.10 -9.51
CA ALA A 249 8.11 0.98 -10.45
C ALA A 249 7.23 2.20 -10.10
N TRP A 250 5.94 1.97 -9.87
CA TRP A 250 5.00 3.03 -9.46
C TRP A 250 5.48 3.74 -8.19
N LEU A 251 5.85 2.98 -7.18
CA LEU A 251 6.38 3.50 -5.93
C LEU A 251 7.63 4.36 -6.12
N ARG A 252 8.53 4.01 -7.02
CA ARG A 252 9.76 4.77 -7.33
C ARG A 252 9.51 6.06 -8.10
N LEU A 253 8.38 6.16 -8.77
CA LEU A 253 7.99 7.35 -9.52
C LEU A 253 7.32 8.42 -8.66
N GLN A 254 6.97 8.12 -7.42
CA GLN A 254 6.29 9.09 -6.55
C GLN A 254 7.19 10.30 -6.23
N PRO A 255 6.64 11.53 -6.19
CA PRO A 255 7.40 12.78 -6.06
C PRO A 255 8.30 12.86 -4.83
N TYR A 256 7.80 12.35 -3.68
CA TYR A 256 8.56 12.37 -2.41
C TYR A 256 9.82 11.48 -2.44
N ARG A 257 9.93 10.57 -3.43
CA ARG A 257 11.14 9.74 -3.65
C ARG A 257 12.22 10.41 -4.49
N LYS A 258 12.14 11.68 -4.74
CA LYS A 258 13.21 12.43 -5.45
C LYS A 258 14.60 12.26 -4.83
N ASN A 259 14.66 11.92 -3.54
CA ASN A 259 15.91 11.60 -2.83
C ASN A 259 16.45 10.18 -3.14
N VAL A 260 15.66 9.28 -3.71
CA VAL A 260 16.15 7.98 -4.18
C VAL A 260 16.93 8.20 -5.46
N ARG A 261 18.21 7.75 -5.48
CA ARG A 261 19.15 7.98 -6.61
C ARG A 261 18.53 7.71 -7.99
N GLN A 262 17.74 6.65 -8.13
CA GLN A 262 17.08 6.29 -9.39
C GLN A 262 15.97 7.26 -9.77
N ALA A 263 15.12 7.65 -8.82
CA ALA A 263 14.05 8.64 -9.06
C ALA A 263 14.66 9.99 -9.41
N ARG A 264 15.70 10.43 -8.70
CA ARG A 264 16.43 11.65 -9.00
C ARG A 264 16.97 11.64 -10.44
N LEU A 265 17.60 10.53 -10.87
CA LEU A 265 18.14 10.41 -12.22
C LEU A 265 17.03 10.54 -13.28
N LEU A 266 15.86 9.91 -13.07
CA LEU A 266 14.73 9.99 -14.00
C LEU A 266 14.14 11.39 -14.09
N HIS A 267 14.06 12.12 -12.97
CA HIS A 267 13.49 13.47 -12.93
C HIS A 267 14.48 14.56 -13.42
N SER A 268 15.75 14.47 -13.02
CA SER A 268 16.74 15.51 -13.32
C SER A 268 17.42 15.33 -14.68
N HIS A 269 17.59 14.08 -15.12
CA HIS A 269 18.27 13.74 -16.38
C HIS A 269 17.49 12.67 -17.15
N PRO A 270 16.35 13.01 -17.79
CA PRO A 270 15.47 12.02 -18.41
C PRO A 270 16.14 11.10 -19.43
N ILE A 271 17.08 11.61 -20.24
CA ILE A 271 17.81 10.80 -21.23
C ILE A 271 18.71 9.76 -20.55
N LEU A 272 19.53 10.21 -19.59
CA LEU A 272 20.39 9.28 -18.80
C LEU A 272 19.56 8.29 -17.99
N GLY A 273 18.44 8.75 -17.45
CA GLY A 273 17.49 7.89 -16.75
C GLY A 273 16.91 6.79 -17.64
N ARG A 274 16.58 7.11 -18.90
CA ARG A 274 16.11 6.12 -19.89
C ARG A 274 17.20 5.10 -20.23
N LEU A 275 18.41 5.57 -20.53
CA LEU A 275 19.54 4.70 -20.82
C LEU A 275 19.85 3.76 -19.64
N PHE A 276 19.83 4.29 -18.42
CA PHE A 276 19.98 3.49 -17.20
C PHE A 276 18.89 2.42 -17.08
N CYS A 277 17.63 2.75 -17.34
CA CYS A 277 16.52 1.79 -17.28
C CYS A 277 16.65 0.71 -18.34
N LEU A 278 17.00 1.06 -19.58
CA LEU A 278 17.22 0.10 -20.68
C LEU A 278 18.37 -0.83 -20.38
N PHE A 279 19.49 -0.32 -19.91
CA PHE A 279 20.66 -1.11 -19.55
C PHE A 279 20.32 -2.13 -18.44
N ASN A 280 19.68 -1.67 -17.36
CA ASN A 280 19.26 -2.56 -16.28
C ASN A 280 18.21 -3.57 -16.75
N HIS A 281 17.26 -3.17 -17.59
CA HIS A 281 16.29 -4.08 -18.18
C HIS A 281 17.00 -5.20 -18.96
N GLY A 282 17.99 -4.86 -19.79
CA GLY A 282 18.81 -5.82 -20.54
C GLY A 282 19.58 -6.79 -19.64
N ILE A 283 20.25 -6.30 -18.60
CA ILE A 283 20.93 -7.16 -17.61
C ILE A 283 19.97 -8.19 -17.01
N TRP A 284 18.76 -7.76 -16.62
CA TRP A 284 17.79 -8.67 -16.02
C TRP A 284 17.17 -9.65 -17.01
N TRP A 285 17.18 -9.35 -18.31
CA TRP A 285 16.88 -10.32 -19.35
C TRP A 285 17.96 -11.40 -19.43
N ILE A 286 19.22 -11.03 -19.40
CA ILE A 286 20.34 -11.99 -19.38
C ILE A 286 20.23 -12.91 -18.17
N LEU A 287 20.03 -12.34 -16.98
CA LEU A 287 19.87 -13.12 -15.74
C LEU A 287 18.62 -14.01 -15.77
N TYR A 288 17.56 -13.57 -16.44
CA TYR A 288 16.37 -14.39 -16.68
C TYR A 288 16.70 -15.63 -17.50
N PHE A 289 17.43 -15.50 -18.61
CA PHE A 289 17.88 -16.63 -19.42
C PHE A 289 18.85 -17.53 -18.66
N ILE A 290 19.84 -16.98 -17.97
CA ILE A 290 20.77 -17.75 -17.13
C ILE A 290 19.99 -18.59 -16.10
N SER A 291 18.87 -18.09 -15.58
CA SER A 291 18.05 -18.81 -14.60
C SER A 291 17.54 -20.18 -15.09
N TYR A 292 17.46 -20.38 -16.41
CA TYR A 292 17.04 -21.69 -17.00
C TYR A 292 18.17 -22.71 -16.97
N LEU A 293 19.42 -22.28 -16.82
CA LEU A 293 20.58 -23.17 -16.68
C LEU A 293 20.74 -23.70 -15.25
N LEU A 294 19.94 -23.18 -14.31
CA LEU A 294 19.98 -23.54 -12.90
C LEU A 294 18.79 -24.46 -12.54
N PRO A 295 18.90 -25.27 -11.45
CA PRO A 295 17.82 -26.17 -11.03
C PRO A 295 16.46 -25.46 -10.87
N ALA A 296 15.42 -26.02 -11.48
CA ALA A 296 14.10 -25.39 -11.60
C ALA A 296 13.31 -25.24 -10.28
N ASN A 297 13.64 -26.00 -9.26
CA ASN A 297 12.92 -26.00 -7.97
C ASN A 297 13.62 -25.24 -6.85
N GLY A 298 14.78 -24.65 -7.10
CA GLY A 298 15.62 -23.98 -6.09
C GLY A 298 16.09 -22.60 -6.53
N SER A 299 17.40 -22.48 -6.71
CA SER A 299 18.05 -21.20 -7.03
C SER A 299 17.67 -20.64 -8.40
N GLY A 300 17.50 -21.51 -9.41
CA GLY A 300 17.14 -21.09 -10.76
C GLY A 300 15.76 -20.46 -10.82
N PHE A 301 14.74 -21.09 -10.24
CA PHE A 301 13.40 -20.50 -10.23
C PHE A 301 13.33 -19.22 -9.36
N ALA A 302 14.03 -19.18 -8.22
CA ALA A 302 14.14 -17.97 -7.40
C ALA A 302 14.78 -16.80 -8.17
N LEU A 303 15.89 -17.06 -8.90
CA LEU A 303 16.52 -16.04 -9.74
C LEU A 303 15.57 -15.59 -10.86
N ARG A 304 14.81 -16.50 -11.45
CA ARG A 304 13.81 -16.19 -12.49
C ARG A 304 12.74 -15.24 -11.97
N LEU A 305 12.19 -15.48 -10.80
CA LEU A 305 11.19 -14.60 -10.17
C LEU A 305 11.78 -13.20 -9.89
N ILE A 306 12.99 -13.13 -9.36
CA ILE A 306 13.70 -11.86 -9.14
C ILE A 306 13.94 -11.13 -10.47
N ALA A 307 14.36 -11.85 -11.50
CA ALA A 307 14.60 -11.26 -12.81
C ALA A 307 13.30 -10.75 -13.46
N ILE A 308 12.18 -11.45 -13.30
CA ILE A 308 10.87 -11.01 -13.79
C ILE A 308 10.45 -9.71 -13.09
N GLU A 309 10.53 -9.65 -11.77
CA GLU A 309 10.23 -8.43 -11.02
C GLU A 309 11.11 -7.27 -11.48
N ARG A 310 12.42 -7.46 -11.55
CA ARG A 310 13.38 -6.40 -11.88
C ARG A 310 13.26 -5.91 -13.33
N LYS A 311 13.18 -6.81 -14.31
CA LYS A 311 13.00 -6.39 -15.71
C LYS A 311 11.67 -5.65 -15.90
N THR A 312 10.60 -6.06 -15.22
CA THR A 312 9.32 -5.36 -15.25
C THR A 312 9.45 -3.98 -14.62
N THR A 313 10.06 -3.87 -13.45
CA THR A 313 10.32 -2.57 -12.79
C THR A 313 11.03 -1.60 -13.73
N TYR A 314 12.13 -2.00 -14.36
CA TYR A 314 12.89 -1.11 -15.24
C TYR A 314 12.18 -0.79 -16.55
N LEU A 315 11.37 -1.71 -17.08
CA LEU A 315 10.52 -1.45 -18.25
C LEU A 315 9.46 -0.38 -17.94
N GLU A 316 8.79 -0.48 -16.81
CA GLU A 316 7.77 0.51 -16.40
C GLU A 316 8.39 1.88 -16.09
N LEU A 317 9.56 1.90 -15.44
CA LEU A 317 10.31 3.15 -15.23
C LEU A 317 10.71 3.80 -16.56
N PHE A 318 11.15 3.02 -17.54
CA PHE A 318 11.47 3.50 -18.89
C PHE A 318 10.23 4.08 -19.60
N ARG A 319 9.09 3.37 -19.56
CA ARG A 319 7.82 3.84 -20.13
C ARG A 319 7.36 5.15 -19.50
N ALA A 320 7.49 5.27 -18.18
CA ALA A 320 7.15 6.51 -17.49
C ALA A 320 8.09 7.67 -17.84
N ALA A 321 9.40 7.42 -17.95
CA ALA A 321 10.38 8.43 -18.36
C ALA A 321 10.10 8.95 -19.78
N ASN A 322 9.61 8.09 -20.69
CA ASN A 322 9.20 8.50 -22.03
C ASN A 322 7.97 9.41 -21.99
N ARG A 323 6.96 9.10 -21.19
CA ARG A 323 5.76 9.94 -21.01
C ARG A 323 6.11 11.32 -20.42
N LEU A 324 6.95 11.36 -19.40
CA LEU A 324 7.43 12.60 -18.79
C LEU A 324 8.24 13.46 -19.77
N GLY A 325 9.10 12.83 -20.59
CA GLY A 325 9.87 13.51 -21.64
C GLY A 325 8.98 14.12 -22.73
N ALA A 326 7.94 13.41 -23.15
CA ALA A 326 6.97 13.93 -24.14
C ALA A 326 6.17 15.11 -23.56
N TYR A 327 5.77 15.05 -22.30
CA TYR A 327 5.06 16.14 -21.62
C TYR A 327 5.93 17.40 -21.49
N SER A 328 7.19 17.25 -21.09
CA SER A 328 8.13 18.38 -20.97
C SER A 328 8.42 19.07 -22.31
N LEU A 329 8.50 18.29 -23.39
CA LEU A 329 8.66 18.80 -24.74
C LEU A 329 7.43 19.58 -25.25
N SER A 330 6.23 19.04 -24.95
CA SER A 330 4.97 19.72 -25.31
C SER A 330 4.78 21.02 -24.53
N ARG A 331 5.16 21.05 -23.25
CA ARG A 331 5.14 22.24 -22.41
C ARG A 331 6.14 23.32 -22.95
N ARG A 332 7.38 22.94 -23.23
CA ARG A 332 8.38 23.86 -23.80
C ARG A 332 7.94 24.43 -25.15
N LYS A 333 7.30 23.60 -26.01
CA LYS A 333 6.73 24.08 -27.27
C LYS A 333 5.61 25.10 -27.06
N ARG A 334 4.72 24.87 -26.08
CA ARG A 334 3.66 25.83 -25.71
C ARG A 334 4.26 27.13 -25.16
N GLU A 335 5.22 27.03 -24.22
CA GLU A 335 5.89 28.21 -23.65
C GLU A 335 6.68 29.00 -24.70
N SER A 336 7.32 28.33 -25.66
CA SER A 336 8.00 29.01 -26.79
C SER A 336 7.00 29.63 -27.76
N ALA A 337 5.86 29.00 -28.02
CA ALA A 337 4.80 29.56 -28.86
C ALA A 337 4.17 30.81 -28.22
N VAL A 338 3.92 30.77 -26.89
CA VAL A 338 3.43 31.95 -26.15
C VAL A 338 4.46 33.08 -26.16
N ARG A 339 5.76 32.81 -25.99
CA ARG A 339 6.82 33.80 -26.06
C ARG A 339 7.01 34.37 -27.49
N SER A 340 6.76 33.57 -28.52
CA SER A 340 6.81 34.07 -29.91
C SER A 340 5.63 34.97 -30.28
N GLN A 341 4.46 34.72 -29.67
CA GLN A 341 3.28 35.58 -29.85
C GLN A 341 3.32 36.87 -29.03
N SER A 342 4.09 36.93 -27.95
CA SER A 342 4.24 38.13 -27.11
C SER A 342 5.33 39.12 -27.63
N LYS A 343 6.19 38.71 -28.57
CA LYS A 343 7.22 39.57 -29.13
C LYS A 343 6.73 40.68 -30.10
N PRO A 344 5.60 40.56 -30.83
CA PRO A 344 5.13 41.65 -31.68
C PRO A 344 4.58 42.87 -30.93
N ALA A 345 3.96 42.67 -29.75
CA ALA A 345 3.31 43.75 -28.99
C ALA A 345 4.31 44.73 -28.35
N ALA A 346 5.49 44.26 -27.96
CA ALA A 346 6.52 45.09 -27.34
C ALA A 346 7.24 46.02 -28.41
N ARG A 347 7.31 45.56 -29.67
CA ARG A 347 7.87 46.39 -30.75
C ARG A 347 6.89 47.46 -31.24
N LEU A 348 5.58 47.21 -31.18
CA LEU A 348 4.58 48.21 -31.54
C LEU A 348 4.51 49.35 -30.51
N HIS A 349 4.69 49.02 -29.22
CA HIS A 349 4.62 50.01 -28.14
C HIS A 349 5.83 50.97 -28.13
N SER A 350 7.03 50.50 -28.48
CA SER A 350 8.21 51.34 -28.60
C SER A 350 8.17 52.23 -29.86
N SER A 351 7.53 51.77 -30.93
CA SER A 351 7.36 52.56 -32.16
C SER A 351 6.30 53.66 -32.03
N ILE A 352 5.28 53.47 -31.21
CA ILE A 352 4.24 54.45 -30.91
C ILE A 352 4.75 55.55 -29.95
N LEU A 353 5.61 55.20 -29.00
CA LEU A 353 6.24 56.20 -28.13
C LEU A 353 7.23 57.11 -28.85
N SER A 354 8.03 56.56 -29.76
CA SER A 354 8.95 57.38 -30.60
C SER A 354 8.24 58.24 -31.63
N ALA A 355 7.02 57.88 -32.09
CA ALA A 355 6.22 58.70 -32.97
C ALA A 355 5.50 59.87 -32.25
N ARG A 356 5.21 59.77 -30.97
CA ARG A 356 4.65 60.86 -30.17
C ARG A 356 5.67 61.93 -29.79
N GLU A 357 6.92 61.59 -29.55
CA GLU A 357 7.99 62.57 -29.28
C GLU A 357 8.41 63.40 -30.52
N LEU A 358 8.03 62.96 -31.72
CA LEU A 358 8.31 63.68 -32.98
C LEU A 358 7.17 64.63 -33.37
N ILE A 359 6.05 64.66 -32.72
CA ILE A 359 4.91 65.54 -33.00
C ILE A 359 4.83 66.72 -31.98
N GLU A 360 5.56 66.65 -30.88
CA GLU A 360 5.61 67.69 -29.84
C GLU A 360 6.88 68.55 -29.89
N LYS A 361 7.66 68.44 -30.97
CA LYS A 361 8.74 69.41 -31.37
C LYS A 361 8.40 70.07 -32.71
#